data_942b74248d04bbdc339167e5b1cf7fa1
#
_entry.id   942b74248d04bbdc339167e5b1cf7fa1
#
_cell.length_a   1.000
_cell.length_b   1.000
_cell.length_c   1.000
_cell.angle_alpha   90.00
_cell.angle_beta   90.00
_cell.angle_gamma   90.00
#
_symmetry.space_group_name_H-M   'P 1'
#
loop_
_entity.id
_entity.type
_entity.pdbx_description
1 polymer ?
#
loop_
_entity_poly.entity_id
_entity_poly.type
_entity_poly.pdbx_seq_one_letter_code
_entity_poly.pdbx_strand_id
1 'polypeptide(L)'
;MAGIIMFAGFALLLIIGVPIALSLGVSTTAAIALDPEITVKVNTVAQRIFGGLDSTSIMAIAFFVLAGNLMTKGGISRRICDFARSIVGGVRGGMAITLVLACAFFAALSGSAPATVIAIGTILYGEMCKMGYPEDRTAGLLVVSGGLGPIIPPSIIMVVYATMTGASVGDMFKAGMGIGIGITVVLVLVVIVFAHKEHWPKDEVHFNLKTFLVDFVKAIPALMLPIIILGGIYSGILTATESSAIAVVWSLIAGLFIYRELHFSDLFNIFIESAKSSAMTLFIIATSTAFAWLFAYAGISAKLVNFVVNMNLSPAMFCLLVAIILLIFGTFLEGIATAVLLVPVLWPIAQALGINVIHFGMIVSIANVVGTMTPPVAVNIFSAASVTKLPMGKIVHGQWPFFIGYVGFFFLVVLIPKLSLFLL
;
A
#
# COMPACT_ATOMS: atom_id res chain seq x y z
N MET A 1 -17.08 19.08 23.60
CA MET A 1 -18.22 18.32 23.03
C MET A 1 -17.93 17.86 21.61
N ALA A 2 -17.29 18.68 20.79
CA ALA A 2 -16.94 18.39 19.38
C ALA A 2 -16.30 17.02 19.13
N GLY A 3 -15.30 16.62 19.93
CA GLY A 3 -14.62 15.33 19.71
C GLY A 3 -15.55 14.13 19.82
N ILE A 4 -16.49 14.14 20.76
CA ILE A 4 -17.48 13.05 20.91
C ILE A 4 -18.40 13.02 19.68
N ILE A 5 -18.88 14.17 19.22
CA ILE A 5 -19.74 14.26 18.02
C ILE A 5 -18.98 13.79 16.78
N MET A 6 -17.72 14.19 16.63
CA MET A 6 -16.87 13.77 15.51
C MET A 6 -16.68 12.25 15.47
N PHE A 7 -16.18 11.67 16.56
CA PHE A 7 -15.85 10.24 16.56
C PHE A 7 -17.09 9.34 16.67
N ALA A 8 -18.05 9.66 17.54
CA ALA A 8 -19.28 8.88 17.65
C ALA A 8 -20.14 9.02 16.39
N GLY A 9 -20.27 10.24 15.83
CA GLY A 9 -20.95 10.45 14.56
C GLY A 9 -20.31 9.71 13.40
N PHE A 10 -18.98 9.76 13.29
CA PHE A 10 -18.22 9.00 12.30
C PHE A 10 -18.47 7.49 12.45
N ALA A 11 -18.33 6.95 13.67
CA ALA A 11 -18.53 5.52 13.93
C ALA A 11 -19.97 5.08 13.61
N LEU A 12 -20.96 5.86 14.03
CA LEU A 12 -22.37 5.59 13.75
C LEU A 12 -22.65 5.53 12.24
N LEU A 13 -22.16 6.52 11.49
CA LEU A 13 -22.34 6.57 10.04
C LEU A 13 -21.68 5.38 9.34
N LEU A 14 -20.49 4.95 9.80
CA LEU A 14 -19.84 3.75 9.27
C LEU A 14 -20.65 2.47 9.56
N ILE A 15 -21.19 2.32 10.78
CA ILE A 15 -21.99 1.13 11.15
C ILE A 15 -23.23 1.01 10.27
N ILE A 16 -23.86 2.12 9.89
CA ILE A 16 -25.03 2.12 8.99
C ILE A 16 -24.65 2.05 7.51
N GLY A 17 -23.35 1.89 7.18
CA GLY A 17 -22.88 1.67 5.82
C GLY A 17 -22.63 2.92 4.98
N VAL A 18 -22.57 4.11 5.59
CA VAL A 18 -22.23 5.34 4.87
C VAL A 18 -20.75 5.32 4.45
N PRO A 19 -20.40 5.70 3.21
CA PRO A 19 -19.01 5.76 2.76
C PRO A 19 -18.13 6.64 3.66
N ILE A 20 -16.88 6.23 3.86
CA ILE A 20 -15.92 6.84 4.80
C ILE A 20 -15.78 8.35 4.58
N ALA A 21 -15.62 8.79 3.32
CA ALA A 21 -15.47 10.20 2.99
C ALA A 21 -16.70 11.04 3.43
N LEU A 22 -17.90 10.52 3.20
CA LEU A 22 -19.12 11.17 3.65
C LEU A 22 -19.23 11.17 5.17
N SER A 23 -18.88 10.07 5.82
CA SER A 23 -18.90 9.96 7.27
C SER A 23 -17.99 10.98 7.94
N LEU A 24 -16.78 11.19 7.39
CA LEU A 24 -15.85 12.23 7.85
C LEU A 24 -16.42 13.64 7.66
N GLY A 25 -16.92 13.95 6.46
CA GLY A 25 -17.47 15.28 6.15
C GLY A 25 -18.71 15.61 6.97
N VAL A 26 -19.64 14.68 7.06
CA VAL A 26 -20.91 14.86 7.81
C VAL A 26 -20.66 14.99 9.32
N SER A 27 -19.81 14.12 9.90
CA SER A 27 -19.50 14.20 11.33
C SER A 27 -18.77 15.48 11.70
N THR A 28 -17.88 15.98 10.84
CA THR A 28 -17.21 17.27 11.00
C THR A 28 -18.21 18.42 10.95
N THR A 29 -19.11 18.41 9.97
CA THR A 29 -20.16 19.43 9.82
C THR A 29 -21.11 19.42 10.99
N ALA A 30 -21.54 18.24 11.45
CA ALA A 30 -22.40 18.08 12.61
C ALA A 30 -21.74 18.59 13.90
N ALA A 31 -20.44 18.35 14.08
CA ALA A 31 -19.72 18.83 15.25
C ALA A 31 -19.67 20.37 15.29
N ILE A 32 -19.48 21.04 14.16
CA ILE A 32 -19.52 22.51 14.08
C ILE A 32 -20.93 23.04 14.37
N ALA A 33 -21.95 22.36 13.85
CA ALA A 33 -23.35 22.83 13.98
C ALA A 33 -23.92 22.61 15.38
N LEU A 34 -23.47 21.56 16.09
CA LEU A 34 -24.05 21.13 17.36
C LEU A 34 -23.24 21.52 18.60
N ASP A 35 -21.96 21.90 18.44
CA ASP A 35 -21.12 22.30 19.56
C ASP A 35 -21.10 23.84 19.71
N PRO A 36 -21.74 24.40 20.77
CA PRO A 36 -21.78 25.86 20.98
C PRO A 36 -20.41 26.51 21.22
N GLU A 37 -19.40 25.73 21.61
CA GLU A 37 -18.05 26.24 21.85
C GLU A 37 -17.30 26.50 20.52
N ILE A 38 -17.80 25.96 19.40
CA ILE A 38 -17.20 26.15 18.09
C ILE A 38 -17.81 27.38 17.41
N THR A 39 -17.03 28.44 17.33
CA THR A 39 -17.44 29.73 16.75
C THR A 39 -17.30 29.81 15.24
N VAL A 40 -16.80 28.74 14.61
CA VAL A 40 -16.53 28.71 13.17
C VAL A 40 -17.81 28.38 12.38
N LYS A 41 -17.96 29.01 11.22
CA LYS A 41 -19.12 28.76 10.33
C LYS A 41 -18.95 27.43 9.59
N VAL A 42 -20.07 26.75 9.33
CA VAL A 42 -20.12 25.49 8.57
C VAL A 42 -19.44 25.60 7.18
N ASN A 43 -19.49 26.76 6.54
CA ASN A 43 -18.83 27.00 5.26
C ASN A 43 -17.31 26.77 5.29
N THR A 44 -16.70 26.86 6.47
CA THR A 44 -15.26 26.56 6.63
C THR A 44 -14.95 25.10 6.32
N VAL A 45 -15.89 24.17 6.52
CA VAL A 45 -15.72 22.77 6.15
C VAL A 45 -15.46 22.64 4.65
N ALA A 46 -16.27 23.31 3.82
CA ALA A 46 -16.09 23.30 2.37
C ALA A 46 -14.74 23.90 1.95
N GLN A 47 -14.31 24.99 2.60
CA GLN A 47 -12.99 25.60 2.35
C GLN A 47 -11.85 24.62 2.71
N ARG A 48 -11.97 23.88 3.81
CA ARG A 48 -10.96 22.89 4.24
C ARG A 48 -10.95 21.66 3.36
N ILE A 49 -12.11 21.20 2.90
CA ILE A 49 -12.23 20.10 1.92
C ILE A 49 -11.52 20.49 0.63
N PHE A 50 -11.78 21.69 0.11
CA PHE A 50 -11.16 22.18 -1.12
C PHE A 50 -9.64 22.40 -0.94
N GLY A 51 -9.24 23.07 0.14
CA GLY A 51 -7.83 23.29 0.46
C GLY A 51 -7.03 22.00 0.71
N GLY A 52 -7.71 20.93 1.16
CA GLY A 52 -7.10 19.61 1.32
C GLY A 52 -6.70 18.94 0.00
N LEU A 53 -7.26 19.41 -1.13
CA LEU A 53 -6.89 18.93 -2.47
C LEU A 53 -5.88 19.84 -3.17
N ASP A 54 -5.68 21.06 -2.67
CA ASP A 54 -4.79 22.05 -3.26
C ASP A 54 -3.31 21.77 -2.90
N SER A 55 -2.82 20.64 -3.39
CA SER A 55 -1.43 20.23 -3.23
C SER A 55 -0.94 19.50 -4.47
N THR A 56 0.21 19.94 -4.99
CA THR A 56 0.84 19.31 -6.16
C THR A 56 1.17 17.84 -5.93
N SER A 57 1.58 17.46 -4.72
CA SER A 57 1.91 16.07 -4.39
C SER A 57 0.69 15.13 -4.47
N ILE A 58 -0.51 15.63 -4.24
CA ILE A 58 -1.76 14.84 -4.33
C ILE A 58 -2.07 14.46 -5.77
N MET A 59 -1.70 15.28 -6.75
CA MET A 59 -1.88 14.95 -8.18
C MET A 59 -1.11 13.68 -8.57
N ALA A 60 0.02 13.40 -7.93
CA ALA A 60 0.79 12.19 -8.16
C ALA A 60 -0.04 10.91 -7.96
N ILE A 61 -1.01 10.92 -7.04
CA ILE A 61 -1.90 9.78 -6.77
C ILE A 61 -2.69 9.41 -8.02
N ALA A 62 -3.32 10.39 -8.67
CA ALA A 62 -4.12 10.14 -9.87
C ALA A 62 -3.26 9.59 -11.03
N PHE A 63 -2.06 10.14 -11.22
CA PHE A 63 -1.14 9.68 -12.25
C PHE A 63 -0.58 8.28 -11.94
N PHE A 64 -0.23 7.97 -10.69
CA PHE A 64 0.24 6.62 -10.33
C PHE A 64 -0.87 5.58 -10.50
N VAL A 65 -2.12 5.89 -10.12
CA VAL A 65 -3.27 5.01 -10.36
C VAL A 65 -3.45 4.75 -11.85
N LEU A 66 -3.39 5.80 -12.67
CA LEU A 66 -3.52 5.68 -14.12
C LEU A 66 -2.37 4.86 -14.72
N ALA A 67 -1.13 5.16 -14.36
CA ALA A 67 0.05 4.41 -14.81
C ALA A 67 -0.08 2.92 -14.45
N GLY A 68 -0.45 2.59 -13.20
CA GLY A 68 -0.65 1.22 -12.74
C GLY A 68 -1.72 0.46 -13.53
N ASN A 69 -2.85 1.11 -13.83
CA ASN A 69 -3.92 0.51 -14.63
C ASN A 69 -3.50 0.28 -16.09
N LEU A 70 -2.82 1.26 -16.71
CA LEU A 70 -2.26 1.13 -18.06
C LEU A 70 -1.28 -0.04 -18.15
N MET A 71 -0.44 -0.20 -17.15
CA MET A 71 0.56 -1.27 -17.10
C MET A 71 -0.06 -2.65 -16.90
N THR A 72 -1.05 -2.74 -16.04
CA THR A 72 -1.77 -4.00 -15.78
C THR A 72 -2.45 -4.51 -17.07
N LYS A 73 -3.08 -3.62 -17.83
CA LYS A 73 -3.74 -3.93 -19.10
C LYS A 73 -2.74 -4.07 -20.25
N GLY A 74 -1.58 -3.42 -20.18
CA GLY A 74 -0.54 -3.41 -21.22
C GLY A 74 0.37 -4.65 -21.26
N GLY A 75 0.02 -5.75 -20.58
CA GLY A 75 0.72 -7.03 -20.65
C GLY A 75 2.08 -7.09 -19.94
N ILE A 76 2.35 -6.13 -19.08
CA ILE A 76 3.61 -6.04 -18.33
C ILE A 76 3.75 -7.16 -17.30
N SER A 77 2.64 -7.55 -16.65
CA SER A 77 2.62 -8.56 -15.58
C SER A 77 3.21 -9.89 -16.03
N ARG A 78 2.88 -10.35 -17.26
CA ARG A 78 3.42 -11.62 -17.80
C ARG A 78 4.94 -11.57 -17.96
N ARG A 79 5.48 -10.48 -18.50
CA ARG A 79 6.93 -10.33 -18.74
C ARG A 79 7.72 -10.25 -17.45
N ILE A 80 7.12 -9.66 -16.41
CA ILE A 80 7.69 -9.65 -15.06
C ILE A 80 7.71 -11.05 -14.45
N CYS A 81 6.63 -11.83 -14.62
CA CYS A 81 6.59 -13.21 -14.15
C CYS A 81 7.64 -14.09 -14.88
N ASP A 82 7.76 -13.97 -16.21
CA ASP A 82 8.74 -14.70 -17.00
C ASP A 82 10.18 -14.33 -16.56
N PHE A 83 10.45 -13.04 -16.39
CA PHE A 83 11.74 -12.55 -15.90
C PHE A 83 12.04 -13.05 -14.48
N ALA A 84 11.08 -12.95 -13.54
CA ALA A 84 11.25 -13.46 -12.18
C ALA A 84 11.54 -14.97 -12.17
N ARG A 85 10.85 -15.74 -13.03
CA ARG A 85 11.09 -17.18 -13.18
C ARG A 85 12.49 -17.47 -13.71
N SER A 86 13.00 -16.68 -14.66
CA SER A 86 14.32 -16.88 -15.23
C SER A 86 15.46 -16.63 -14.25
N ILE A 87 15.22 -15.86 -13.16
CA ILE A 87 16.20 -15.62 -12.07
C ILE A 87 16.34 -16.84 -11.16
N VAL A 88 15.20 -17.49 -10.80
CA VAL A 88 15.16 -18.46 -9.70
C VAL A 88 15.74 -19.81 -10.09
N GLY A 89 15.56 -20.23 -11.36
CA GLY A 89 16.03 -21.53 -11.82
C GLY A 89 15.35 -22.74 -11.14
N GLY A 90 15.95 -23.92 -11.31
CA GLY A 90 15.39 -25.21 -10.92
C GLY A 90 15.56 -25.57 -9.43
N VAL A 91 15.19 -24.67 -8.51
CA VAL A 91 15.22 -24.94 -7.07
C VAL A 91 13.88 -25.46 -6.55
N ARG A 92 13.89 -26.19 -5.43
CA ARG A 92 12.67 -26.65 -4.77
C ARG A 92 11.88 -25.44 -4.27
N GLY A 93 10.59 -25.36 -4.60
CA GLY A 93 9.77 -24.19 -4.33
C GLY A 93 10.05 -23.01 -5.24
N GLY A 94 10.74 -23.22 -6.36
CA GLY A 94 11.17 -22.16 -7.30
C GLY A 94 10.02 -21.28 -7.77
N MET A 95 8.87 -21.87 -8.16
CA MET A 95 7.71 -21.08 -8.55
C MET A 95 7.11 -20.24 -7.42
N ALA A 96 7.23 -20.68 -6.17
CA ALA A 96 6.78 -19.87 -5.03
C ALA A 96 7.75 -18.68 -4.79
N ILE A 97 9.05 -18.87 -4.95
CA ILE A 97 10.03 -17.76 -4.94
C ILE A 97 9.75 -16.81 -6.13
N THR A 98 9.48 -17.36 -7.32
CA THR A 98 9.09 -16.58 -8.50
C THR A 98 7.87 -15.71 -8.22
N LEU A 99 6.85 -16.25 -7.56
CA LEU A 99 5.65 -15.50 -7.16
C LEU A 99 6.00 -14.32 -6.25
N VAL A 100 6.85 -14.52 -5.23
CA VAL A 100 7.29 -13.44 -4.33
C VAL A 100 8.05 -12.36 -5.10
N LEU A 101 9.01 -12.75 -5.94
CA LEU A 101 9.79 -11.81 -6.74
C LEU A 101 8.94 -11.08 -7.78
N ALA A 102 8.02 -11.80 -8.46
CA ALA A 102 7.09 -11.18 -9.39
C ALA A 102 6.20 -10.16 -8.70
N CYS A 103 5.69 -10.47 -7.50
CA CYS A 103 4.95 -9.50 -6.69
C CYS A 103 5.82 -8.30 -6.31
N ALA A 104 7.09 -8.50 -5.93
CA ALA A 104 7.99 -7.40 -5.58
C ALA A 104 8.28 -6.49 -6.77
N PHE A 105 8.58 -7.04 -7.95
CA PHE A 105 8.77 -6.25 -9.16
C PHE A 105 7.50 -5.54 -9.61
N PHE A 106 6.35 -6.23 -9.57
CA PHE A 106 5.07 -5.63 -9.93
C PHE A 106 4.60 -4.59 -8.92
N ALA A 107 4.96 -4.73 -7.65
CA ALA A 107 4.72 -3.74 -6.61
C ALA A 107 5.31 -2.38 -6.97
N ALA A 108 6.56 -2.36 -7.47
CA ALA A 108 7.24 -1.15 -7.94
C ALA A 108 6.56 -0.45 -9.14
N LEU A 109 5.49 -1.03 -9.64
CA LEU A 109 4.71 -0.52 -10.76
C LEU A 109 3.30 -0.11 -10.36
N SER A 110 2.64 -0.93 -9.51
CA SER A 110 1.21 -0.79 -9.22
C SER A 110 0.91 0.08 -8.00
N GLY A 111 1.79 0.08 -7.00
CA GLY A 111 1.55 0.74 -5.71
C GLY A 111 0.33 0.22 -4.93
N SER A 112 -0.29 -0.88 -5.38
CA SER A 112 -1.56 -1.40 -4.87
C SER A 112 -1.48 -2.89 -4.57
N ALA A 113 -1.85 -3.29 -3.36
CA ALA A 113 -1.86 -4.68 -2.96
C ALA A 113 -2.91 -5.53 -3.71
N PRO A 114 -4.19 -5.13 -3.79
CA PRO A 114 -5.19 -5.87 -4.57
C PRO A 114 -4.83 -6.01 -6.05
N ALA A 115 -4.29 -4.96 -6.67
CA ALA A 115 -3.87 -5.01 -8.06
C ALA A 115 -2.74 -6.02 -8.27
N THR A 116 -1.76 -6.06 -7.36
CA THR A 116 -0.66 -7.03 -7.41
C THR A 116 -1.17 -8.46 -7.26
N VAL A 117 -2.07 -8.71 -6.29
CA VAL A 117 -2.69 -10.03 -6.07
C VAL A 117 -3.41 -10.51 -7.33
N ILE A 118 -4.25 -9.66 -7.93
CA ILE A 118 -5.02 -10.02 -9.12
C ILE A 118 -4.10 -10.27 -10.32
N ALA A 119 -3.18 -9.35 -10.60
CA ALA A 119 -2.31 -9.43 -11.77
C ALA A 119 -1.39 -10.66 -11.74
N ILE A 120 -0.68 -10.88 -10.65
CA ILE A 120 0.27 -11.99 -10.52
C ILE A 120 -0.46 -13.31 -10.29
N GLY A 121 -1.54 -13.30 -9.48
CA GLY A 121 -2.34 -14.48 -9.22
C GLY A 121 -2.99 -15.07 -10.48
N THR A 122 -3.52 -14.24 -11.37
CA THR A 122 -4.12 -14.67 -12.62
C THR A 122 -3.13 -15.43 -13.52
N ILE A 123 -1.84 -15.07 -13.46
CA ILE A 123 -0.78 -15.68 -14.27
C ILE A 123 -0.24 -16.96 -13.60
N LEU A 124 0.18 -16.84 -12.31
CA LEU A 124 0.99 -17.90 -11.69
C LEU A 124 0.18 -18.93 -10.89
N TYR A 125 -0.97 -18.55 -10.29
CA TYR A 125 -1.70 -19.45 -9.40
C TYR A 125 -2.10 -20.78 -10.06
N GLY A 126 -2.74 -20.71 -11.24
CA GLY A 126 -3.20 -21.90 -11.95
C GLY A 126 -2.03 -22.77 -12.46
N GLU A 127 -0.91 -22.18 -12.83
CA GLU A 127 0.30 -22.88 -13.24
C GLU A 127 0.93 -23.63 -12.04
N MET A 128 1.07 -22.95 -10.90
CA MET A 128 1.60 -23.56 -9.67
C MET A 128 0.77 -24.75 -9.19
N CYS A 129 -0.57 -24.62 -9.22
CA CYS A 129 -1.46 -25.73 -8.86
C CYS A 129 -1.28 -26.93 -9.79
N LYS A 130 -1.14 -26.72 -11.12
CA LYS A 130 -0.85 -27.79 -12.08
C LYS A 130 0.49 -28.46 -11.85
N MET A 131 1.47 -27.76 -11.33
CA MET A 131 2.79 -28.30 -10.95
C MET A 131 2.77 -29.04 -9.60
N GLY A 132 1.62 -29.10 -8.91
CA GLY A 132 1.46 -29.82 -7.65
C GLY A 132 1.74 -29.00 -6.39
N TYR A 133 1.79 -27.67 -6.46
CA TYR A 133 1.84 -26.82 -5.26
C TYR A 133 0.51 -26.85 -4.51
N PRO A 134 0.49 -26.88 -3.16
CA PRO A 134 -0.75 -26.82 -2.39
C PRO A 134 -1.54 -25.54 -2.69
N GLU A 135 -2.82 -25.68 -3.02
CA GLU A 135 -3.67 -24.58 -3.46
C GLU A 135 -3.82 -23.50 -2.38
N ASP A 136 -4.03 -23.91 -1.13
CA ASP A 136 -4.21 -23.01 0.01
C ASP A 136 -2.92 -22.23 0.30
N ARG A 137 -1.76 -22.92 0.29
CA ARG A 137 -0.45 -22.29 0.48
C ARG A 137 -0.12 -21.30 -0.62
N THR A 138 -0.38 -21.67 -1.87
CA THR A 138 -0.15 -20.79 -3.03
C THR A 138 -1.02 -19.54 -2.96
N ALA A 139 -2.32 -19.71 -2.63
CA ALA A 139 -3.23 -18.59 -2.46
C ALA A 139 -2.84 -17.70 -1.27
N GLY A 140 -2.43 -18.31 -0.14
CA GLY A 140 -1.96 -17.59 1.03
C GLY A 140 -0.67 -16.81 0.76
N LEU A 141 0.30 -17.41 0.07
CA LEU A 141 1.52 -16.72 -0.35
C LEU A 141 1.23 -15.55 -1.28
N LEU A 142 0.29 -15.72 -2.21
CA LEU A 142 -0.15 -14.66 -3.11
C LEU A 142 -0.73 -13.46 -2.36
N VAL A 143 -1.58 -13.69 -1.33
CA VAL A 143 -2.13 -12.64 -0.47
C VAL A 143 -1.03 -11.83 0.20
N VAL A 144 -0.08 -12.53 0.84
CA VAL A 144 0.97 -11.88 1.63
C VAL A 144 1.99 -11.19 0.74
N SER A 145 2.41 -11.84 -0.36
CA SER A 145 3.34 -11.22 -1.33
C SER A 145 2.73 -10.03 -2.05
N GLY A 146 1.41 -10.05 -2.31
CA GLY A 146 0.69 -8.90 -2.87
C GLY A 146 0.76 -7.66 -1.96
N GLY A 147 0.91 -7.86 -0.66
CA GLY A 147 1.15 -6.78 0.29
C GLY A 147 2.45 -6.00 0.10
N LEU A 148 3.36 -6.45 -0.74
CA LEU A 148 4.51 -5.65 -1.17
C LEU A 148 4.08 -4.43 -1.99
N GLY A 149 2.91 -4.46 -2.65
CA GLY A 149 2.41 -3.38 -3.51
C GLY A 149 2.47 -1.99 -2.88
N PRO A 150 1.87 -1.74 -1.72
CA PRO A 150 1.93 -0.43 -1.09
C PRO A 150 3.24 -0.12 -0.34
N ILE A 151 4.18 -1.07 -0.24
CA ILE A 151 5.45 -0.89 0.48
C ILE A 151 6.60 -0.56 -0.46
N ILE A 152 6.71 -1.28 -1.58
CA ILE A 152 7.72 -0.99 -2.59
C ILE A 152 7.25 0.21 -3.41
N PRO A 153 8.04 1.31 -3.51
CA PRO A 153 7.61 2.50 -4.22
C PRO A 153 7.44 2.28 -5.73
N PRO A 154 6.54 3.06 -6.37
CA PRO A 154 5.73 4.15 -5.81
C PRO A 154 4.54 3.66 -5.00
N SER A 155 4.26 4.31 -3.88
CA SER A 155 3.19 3.92 -2.97
C SER A 155 2.22 5.07 -2.71
N ILE A 156 0.93 4.84 -2.97
CA ILE A 156 -0.11 5.85 -2.76
C ILE A 156 -0.21 6.22 -1.28
N ILE A 157 -0.16 5.23 -0.38
CA ILE A 157 -0.27 5.46 1.06
C ILE A 157 0.90 6.30 1.61
N MET A 158 2.11 6.12 1.07
CA MET A 158 3.26 6.93 1.45
C MET A 158 3.13 8.37 0.97
N VAL A 159 2.59 8.61 -0.22
CA VAL A 159 2.29 9.96 -0.73
C VAL A 159 1.24 10.63 0.17
N VAL A 160 0.15 9.93 0.50
CA VAL A 160 -0.91 10.43 1.40
C VAL A 160 -0.32 10.79 2.76
N TYR A 161 0.44 9.89 3.35
CA TYR A 161 1.11 10.14 4.64
C TYR A 161 2.03 11.37 4.58
N ALA A 162 2.85 11.46 3.54
CA ALA A 162 3.79 12.57 3.36
C ALA A 162 3.06 13.92 3.24
N THR A 163 1.95 13.98 2.51
CA THR A 163 1.14 15.22 2.40
C THR A 163 0.51 15.66 3.72
N MET A 164 0.15 14.70 4.59
CA MET A 164 -0.47 14.97 5.89
C MET A 164 0.54 15.41 6.95
N THR A 165 1.77 14.92 6.88
CA THR A 165 2.80 15.13 7.91
C THR A 165 3.87 16.14 7.50
N GLY A 166 3.92 16.55 6.23
CA GLY A 166 4.98 17.35 5.66
C GLY A 166 6.28 16.57 5.42
N ALA A 167 6.24 15.25 5.47
CA ALA A 167 7.40 14.40 5.17
C ALA A 167 7.79 14.47 3.68
N SER A 168 9.06 14.22 3.38
CA SER A 168 9.55 14.07 2.02
C SER A 168 9.01 12.79 1.39
N VAL A 169 8.32 12.89 0.26
CA VAL A 169 7.86 11.72 -0.51
C VAL A 169 9.04 10.87 -0.99
N GLY A 170 10.13 11.52 -1.40
CA GLY A 170 11.36 10.85 -1.82
C GLY A 170 11.98 10.01 -0.71
N ASP A 171 12.04 10.55 0.52
CA ASP A 171 12.60 9.83 1.66
C ASP A 171 11.66 8.71 2.13
N MET A 172 10.35 8.91 2.08
CA MET A 172 9.39 7.82 2.28
C MET A 172 9.60 6.68 1.28
N PHE A 173 9.85 7.01 0.01
CA PHE A 173 10.12 6.01 -1.03
C PHE A 173 11.45 5.30 -0.82
N LYS A 174 12.54 5.99 -0.41
CA LYS A 174 13.80 5.33 -0.05
C LYS A 174 13.59 4.34 1.10
N ALA A 175 12.94 4.77 2.17
CA ALA A 175 12.62 3.91 3.31
C ALA A 175 11.77 2.70 2.88
N GLY A 176 10.72 2.93 2.08
CA GLY A 176 9.85 1.89 1.56
C GLY A 176 10.57 0.86 0.69
N MET A 177 11.53 1.28 -0.14
CA MET A 177 12.35 0.38 -0.93
C MET A 177 13.16 -0.57 -0.03
N GLY A 178 13.84 -0.02 0.99
CA GLY A 178 14.62 -0.82 1.93
C GLY A 178 13.78 -1.84 2.70
N ILE A 179 12.64 -1.40 3.21
CA ILE A 179 11.69 -2.26 3.93
C ILE A 179 11.08 -3.31 2.99
N GLY A 180 10.69 -2.93 1.78
CA GLY A 180 10.12 -3.84 0.78
C GLY A 180 11.10 -4.96 0.40
N ILE A 181 12.37 -4.64 0.20
CA ILE A 181 13.43 -5.64 -0.01
C ILE A 181 13.55 -6.54 1.22
N GLY A 182 13.56 -5.98 2.43
CA GLY A 182 13.63 -6.76 3.66
C GLY A 182 12.48 -7.76 3.80
N ILE A 183 11.24 -7.32 3.55
CA ILE A 183 10.05 -8.21 3.55
C ILE A 183 10.18 -9.28 2.47
N THR A 184 10.62 -8.91 1.26
CA THR A 184 10.81 -9.86 0.16
C THR A 184 11.79 -10.97 0.56
N VAL A 185 12.93 -10.61 1.17
CA VAL A 185 13.91 -11.58 1.66
C VAL A 185 13.31 -12.50 2.74
N VAL A 186 12.57 -11.95 3.70
CA VAL A 186 11.89 -12.75 4.73
C VAL A 186 10.89 -13.73 4.10
N LEU A 187 10.09 -13.29 3.16
CA LEU A 187 9.13 -14.16 2.47
C LEU A 187 9.82 -15.28 1.68
N VAL A 188 10.91 -14.97 0.98
CA VAL A 188 11.72 -15.98 0.27
C VAL A 188 12.30 -17.00 1.25
N LEU A 189 12.82 -16.57 2.39
CA LEU A 189 13.33 -17.48 3.42
C LEU A 189 12.23 -18.40 3.98
N VAL A 190 11.04 -17.85 4.28
CA VAL A 190 9.89 -18.64 4.72
C VAL A 190 9.47 -19.64 3.63
N VAL A 191 9.43 -19.23 2.35
CA VAL A 191 9.15 -20.13 1.23
C VAL A 191 10.17 -21.27 1.17
N ILE A 192 11.47 -21.00 1.28
CA ILE A 192 12.51 -22.03 1.26
C ILE A 192 12.28 -23.05 2.39
N VAL A 193 12.01 -22.57 3.61
CA VAL A 193 11.78 -23.46 4.77
C VAL A 193 10.55 -24.35 4.53
N PHE A 194 9.44 -23.78 4.09
CA PHE A 194 8.20 -24.55 3.87
C PHE A 194 8.27 -25.46 2.63
N ALA A 195 8.94 -25.02 1.56
CA ALA A 195 9.18 -25.84 0.40
C ALA A 195 9.96 -27.13 0.72
N HIS A 196 10.90 -27.08 1.65
CA HIS A 196 11.61 -28.26 2.12
C HIS A 196 10.77 -29.09 3.08
N LYS A 197 10.06 -28.46 4.02
CA LYS A 197 9.23 -29.15 5.03
C LYS A 197 8.03 -29.86 4.42
N GLU A 198 7.34 -29.23 3.47
CA GLU A 198 6.12 -29.75 2.84
C GLU A 198 6.43 -30.45 1.49
N HIS A 199 7.72 -30.66 1.15
CA HIS A 199 8.17 -31.35 -0.06
C HIS A 199 7.59 -30.78 -1.37
N TRP A 200 7.56 -29.46 -1.48
CA TRP A 200 7.04 -28.81 -2.69
C TRP A 200 7.81 -29.21 -3.95
N PRO A 201 7.16 -29.13 -5.11
CA PRO A 201 7.77 -29.49 -6.38
C PRO A 201 9.07 -28.70 -6.64
N LYS A 202 9.97 -29.35 -7.38
CA LYS A 202 11.15 -28.70 -7.95
C LYS A 202 10.79 -28.29 -9.37
N ASP A 203 11.06 -27.04 -9.74
CA ASP A 203 10.90 -26.60 -11.13
C ASP A 203 11.94 -27.33 -12.01
N GLU A 204 11.48 -27.87 -13.15
CA GLU A 204 12.37 -28.55 -14.12
C GLU A 204 13.18 -27.54 -14.94
N VAL A 205 12.82 -26.25 -14.88
CA VAL A 205 13.50 -25.19 -15.61
C VAL A 205 14.83 -24.87 -14.93
N HIS A 206 15.93 -25.33 -15.51
CA HIS A 206 17.27 -24.95 -15.06
C HIS A 206 17.60 -23.51 -15.51
N PHE A 207 18.38 -22.79 -14.68
CA PHE A 207 18.91 -21.51 -15.05
C PHE A 207 19.66 -21.59 -16.37
N ASN A 208 19.23 -20.80 -17.35
CA ASN A 208 19.87 -20.69 -18.67
C ASN A 208 20.13 -19.22 -18.97
N LEU A 209 21.40 -18.85 -19.10
CA LEU A 209 21.80 -17.48 -19.35
C LEU A 209 21.16 -16.89 -20.59
N LYS A 210 20.96 -17.68 -21.66
CA LYS A 210 20.31 -17.21 -22.88
C LYS A 210 18.84 -16.87 -22.64
N THR A 211 18.10 -17.73 -21.95
CA THR A 211 16.69 -17.49 -21.56
C THR A 211 16.60 -16.27 -20.65
N PHE A 212 17.47 -16.20 -19.63
CA PHE A 212 17.54 -15.04 -18.73
C PHE A 212 17.75 -13.73 -19.47
N LEU A 213 18.72 -13.67 -20.40
CA LEU A 213 19.00 -12.46 -21.19
C LEU A 213 17.80 -12.09 -22.09
N VAL A 214 17.15 -13.07 -22.71
CA VAL A 214 15.98 -12.83 -23.56
C VAL A 214 14.81 -12.27 -22.72
N ASP A 215 14.52 -12.87 -21.58
CA ASP A 215 13.42 -12.44 -20.72
C ASP A 215 13.73 -11.11 -20.02
N PHE A 216 14.99 -10.87 -19.68
CA PHE A 216 15.45 -9.56 -19.20
C PHE A 216 15.21 -8.47 -20.26
N VAL A 217 15.66 -8.69 -21.52
CA VAL A 217 15.44 -7.71 -22.60
C VAL A 217 13.96 -7.45 -22.83
N LYS A 218 13.11 -8.48 -22.79
CA LYS A 218 11.65 -8.31 -22.90
C LYS A 218 11.06 -7.56 -21.72
N ALA A 219 11.65 -7.69 -20.52
CA ALA A 219 11.20 -7.00 -19.32
C ALA A 219 11.73 -5.55 -19.19
N ILE A 220 12.76 -5.16 -19.97
CA ILE A 220 13.36 -3.81 -19.91
C ILE A 220 12.31 -2.70 -19.94
N PRO A 221 11.34 -2.65 -20.88
CA PRO A 221 10.37 -1.57 -20.91
C PRO A 221 9.51 -1.50 -19.63
N ALA A 222 9.23 -2.65 -19.01
CA ALA A 222 8.55 -2.70 -17.72
C ALA A 222 9.44 -2.20 -16.59
N LEU A 223 10.68 -2.68 -16.51
CA LEU A 223 11.65 -2.33 -15.48
C LEU A 223 12.15 -0.88 -15.58
N MET A 224 12.08 -0.27 -16.77
CA MET A 224 12.40 1.15 -16.95
C MET A 224 11.50 2.07 -16.12
N LEU A 225 10.27 1.65 -15.80
CA LEU A 225 9.34 2.52 -15.10
C LEU A 225 9.74 2.80 -13.66
N PRO A 226 10.05 1.80 -12.80
CA PRO A 226 10.62 2.08 -11.49
C PRO A 226 11.92 2.90 -11.59
N ILE A 227 12.75 2.63 -12.59
CA ILE A 227 14.00 3.37 -12.80
C ILE A 227 13.73 4.84 -13.12
N ILE A 228 12.76 5.13 -13.97
CA ILE A 228 12.36 6.51 -14.31
C ILE A 228 11.81 7.21 -13.07
N ILE A 229 10.88 6.58 -12.35
CA ILE A 229 10.23 7.18 -11.19
C ILE A 229 11.24 7.41 -10.07
N LEU A 230 11.90 6.35 -9.62
CA LEU A 230 12.78 6.41 -8.46
C LEU A 230 14.10 7.12 -8.79
N GLY A 231 14.65 6.89 -9.97
CA GLY A 231 15.83 7.59 -10.44
C GLY A 231 15.60 9.10 -10.56
N GLY A 232 14.44 9.52 -11.11
CA GLY A 232 14.07 10.94 -11.18
C GLY A 232 13.91 11.58 -9.81
N ILE A 233 13.23 10.91 -8.87
CA ILE A 233 12.99 11.41 -7.53
C ILE A 233 14.28 11.40 -6.68
N TYR A 234 15.05 10.30 -6.72
CA TYR A 234 16.25 10.17 -5.87
C TYR A 234 17.42 11.06 -6.32
N SER A 235 17.48 11.37 -7.62
CA SER A 235 18.44 12.35 -8.14
C SER A 235 18.06 13.81 -7.83
N GLY A 236 16.83 14.05 -7.35
CA GLY A 236 16.30 15.39 -7.13
C GLY A 236 15.96 16.17 -8.40
N ILE A 237 16.02 15.52 -9.59
CA ILE A 237 15.70 16.13 -10.89
C ILE A 237 14.18 16.28 -11.05
N LEU A 238 13.41 15.31 -10.57
CA LEU A 238 11.96 15.26 -10.71
C LEU A 238 11.27 15.20 -9.36
N THR A 239 10.15 15.89 -9.25
CA THR A 239 9.20 15.71 -8.15
C THR A 239 8.43 14.40 -8.31
N ALA A 240 7.74 13.95 -7.25
CA ALA A 240 6.88 12.77 -7.33
C ALA A 240 5.75 12.93 -8.37
N THR A 241 5.24 14.14 -8.54
CA THR A 241 4.18 14.45 -9.51
C THR A 241 4.70 14.39 -10.95
N GLU A 242 5.84 15.01 -11.23
CA GLU A 242 6.47 14.95 -12.56
C GLU A 242 6.84 13.51 -12.93
N SER A 243 7.44 12.76 -12.00
CA SER A 243 7.77 11.35 -12.20
C SER A 243 6.53 10.50 -12.49
N SER A 244 5.41 10.77 -11.80
CA SER A 244 4.16 10.05 -12.03
C SER A 244 3.54 10.37 -13.39
N ALA A 245 3.64 11.61 -13.86
CA ALA A 245 3.19 12.00 -15.19
C ALA A 245 4.02 11.33 -16.30
N ILE A 246 5.35 11.30 -16.14
CA ILE A 246 6.26 10.59 -17.06
C ILE A 246 5.94 9.09 -17.05
N ALA A 247 5.62 8.52 -15.89
CA ALA A 247 5.20 7.13 -15.76
C ALA A 247 3.96 6.81 -16.60
N VAL A 248 2.96 7.69 -16.64
CA VAL A 248 1.77 7.53 -17.50
C VAL A 248 2.18 7.52 -18.97
N VAL A 249 2.99 8.49 -19.39
CA VAL A 249 3.46 8.58 -20.80
C VAL A 249 4.24 7.33 -21.18
N TRP A 250 5.16 6.89 -20.34
CA TRP A 250 5.94 5.67 -20.57
C TRP A 250 5.07 4.42 -20.64
N SER A 251 4.07 4.30 -19.75
CA SER A 251 3.13 3.18 -19.74
C SER A 251 2.30 3.10 -21.02
N LEU A 252 1.89 4.26 -21.57
CA LEU A 252 1.21 4.34 -22.86
C LEU A 252 2.14 3.89 -23.99
N ILE A 253 3.38 4.38 -24.03
CA ILE A 253 4.37 4.01 -25.05
C ILE A 253 4.64 2.49 -24.97
N ALA A 254 4.90 1.97 -23.79
CA ALA A 254 5.20 0.56 -23.59
C ALA A 254 4.01 -0.33 -23.99
N GLY A 255 2.80 0.00 -23.56
CA GLY A 255 1.60 -0.81 -23.83
C GLY A 255 1.13 -0.76 -25.27
N LEU A 256 1.10 0.42 -25.90
CA LEU A 256 0.58 0.61 -27.25
C LEU A 256 1.60 0.24 -28.34
N PHE A 257 2.87 0.63 -28.18
CA PHE A 257 3.85 0.55 -29.27
C PHE A 257 4.89 -0.56 -29.08
N ILE A 258 5.35 -0.81 -27.85
CA ILE A 258 6.39 -1.82 -27.59
C ILE A 258 5.76 -3.19 -27.42
N TYR A 259 4.83 -3.35 -26.48
CA TYR A 259 4.18 -4.63 -26.20
C TYR A 259 2.97 -4.89 -27.09
N ARG A 260 2.31 -3.84 -27.56
CA ARG A 260 1.14 -3.90 -28.45
C ARG A 260 -0.01 -4.74 -27.91
N GLU A 261 -0.14 -4.80 -26.60
CA GLU A 261 -1.22 -5.48 -25.90
C GLU A 261 -2.32 -4.51 -25.46
N LEU A 262 -2.02 -3.20 -25.45
CA LEU A 262 -2.98 -2.14 -25.19
C LEU A 262 -3.56 -1.63 -26.52
N HIS A 263 -4.89 -1.52 -26.61
CA HIS A 263 -5.56 -0.99 -27.78
C HIS A 263 -6.16 0.39 -27.46
N PHE A 264 -6.30 1.26 -28.45
CA PHE A 264 -6.89 2.58 -28.27
C PHE A 264 -8.35 2.50 -27.74
N SER A 265 -9.09 1.44 -28.08
CA SER A 265 -10.43 1.16 -27.57
C SER A 265 -10.47 0.96 -26.04
N ASP A 266 -9.39 0.48 -25.46
CA ASP A 266 -9.31 0.17 -24.03
C ASP A 266 -9.04 1.42 -23.19
N LEU A 267 -8.41 2.45 -23.80
CA LEU A 267 -7.98 3.65 -23.11
C LEU A 267 -9.12 4.36 -22.41
N PHE A 268 -10.27 4.48 -23.07
CA PHE A 268 -11.43 5.16 -22.49
C PHE A 268 -11.89 4.50 -21.17
N ASN A 269 -11.98 3.18 -21.16
CA ASN A 269 -12.35 2.43 -19.95
C ASN A 269 -11.29 2.54 -18.87
N ILE A 270 -9.99 2.47 -19.23
CA ILE A 270 -8.89 2.62 -18.30
C ILE A 270 -8.89 4.00 -17.65
N PHE A 271 -9.13 5.06 -18.44
CA PHE A 271 -9.24 6.41 -17.90
C PHE A 271 -10.43 6.56 -16.94
N ILE A 272 -11.61 5.99 -17.27
CA ILE A 272 -12.77 6.00 -16.38
C ILE A 272 -12.50 5.25 -15.07
N GLU A 273 -11.96 4.03 -15.15
CA GLU A 273 -11.63 3.23 -13.97
C GLU A 273 -10.61 3.96 -13.08
N SER A 274 -9.58 4.55 -13.69
CA SER A 274 -8.56 5.31 -12.98
C SER A 274 -9.11 6.59 -12.35
N ALA A 275 -9.97 7.31 -13.07
CA ALA A 275 -10.63 8.50 -12.56
C ALA A 275 -11.54 8.19 -11.36
N LYS A 276 -12.34 7.10 -11.43
CA LYS A 276 -13.19 6.65 -10.31
C LYS A 276 -12.36 6.30 -9.08
N SER A 277 -11.31 5.52 -9.25
CA SER A 277 -10.43 5.11 -8.15
C SER A 277 -9.71 6.31 -7.52
N SER A 278 -9.16 7.20 -8.35
CA SER A 278 -8.51 8.42 -7.89
C SER A 278 -9.48 9.36 -7.17
N ALA A 279 -10.69 9.56 -7.72
CA ALA A 279 -11.70 10.42 -7.13
C ALA A 279 -12.12 9.94 -5.73
N MET A 280 -12.29 8.62 -5.55
CA MET A 280 -12.61 8.05 -4.24
C MET A 280 -11.50 8.36 -3.23
N THR A 281 -10.24 8.12 -3.58
CA THR A 281 -9.09 8.39 -2.72
C THR A 281 -8.96 9.88 -2.40
N LEU A 282 -9.07 10.73 -3.41
CA LEU A 282 -8.95 12.18 -3.24
C LEU A 282 -10.10 12.74 -2.37
N PHE A 283 -11.31 12.20 -2.51
CA PHE A 283 -12.44 12.64 -1.69
C PHE A 283 -12.27 12.25 -0.22
N ILE A 284 -11.70 11.07 0.07
CA ILE A 284 -11.34 10.68 1.44
C ILE A 284 -10.29 11.65 2.02
N ILE A 285 -9.23 11.98 1.27
CA ILE A 285 -8.20 12.93 1.70
C ILE A 285 -8.80 14.31 1.98
N ALA A 286 -9.64 14.81 1.09
CA ALA A 286 -10.27 16.11 1.21
C ALA A 286 -11.12 16.24 2.48
N THR A 287 -12.00 15.27 2.73
CA THR A 287 -12.87 15.28 3.90
C THR A 287 -12.12 15.06 5.21
N SER A 288 -11.06 14.23 5.17
CA SER A 288 -10.20 14.03 6.34
C SER A 288 -9.40 15.27 6.72
N THR A 289 -9.00 16.09 5.74
CA THR A 289 -8.32 17.36 6.04
C THR A 289 -9.24 18.30 6.84
N ALA A 290 -10.52 18.35 6.50
CA ALA A 290 -11.50 19.10 7.29
C ALA A 290 -11.68 18.52 8.69
N PHE A 291 -11.76 17.19 8.80
CA PHE A 291 -11.85 16.47 10.07
C PHE A 291 -10.63 16.73 10.96
N ALA A 292 -9.41 16.58 10.42
CA ALA A 292 -8.16 16.81 11.11
C ALA A 292 -8.01 18.27 11.58
N TRP A 293 -8.43 19.21 10.73
CA TRP A 293 -8.42 20.62 11.07
C TRP A 293 -9.36 20.93 12.25
N LEU A 294 -10.58 20.41 12.24
CA LEU A 294 -11.52 20.63 13.36
C LEU A 294 -11.03 19.96 14.66
N PHE A 295 -10.43 18.77 14.53
CA PHE A 295 -9.82 18.05 15.65
C PHE A 295 -8.72 18.88 16.34
N ALA A 296 -7.86 19.53 15.56
CA ALA A 296 -6.83 20.44 16.06
C ALA A 296 -7.44 21.73 16.62
N TYR A 297 -8.40 22.34 15.91
CA TYR A 297 -9.08 23.57 16.30
C TYR A 297 -9.82 23.43 17.65
N ALA A 298 -10.49 22.32 17.88
CA ALA A 298 -11.16 22.01 19.15
C ALA A 298 -10.20 21.69 20.31
N GLY A 299 -8.88 21.80 20.09
CA GLY A 299 -7.85 21.55 21.11
C GLY A 299 -7.71 20.10 21.55
N ILE A 300 -8.34 19.15 20.84
CA ILE A 300 -8.36 17.73 21.22
C ILE A 300 -6.96 17.14 21.02
N SER A 301 -6.28 17.52 19.94
CA SER A 301 -4.90 17.10 19.69
C SER A 301 -3.97 17.48 20.85
N ALA A 302 -4.02 18.72 21.32
CA ALA A 302 -3.18 19.18 22.43
C ALA A 302 -3.48 18.44 23.75
N LYS A 303 -4.75 18.15 24.03
CA LYS A 303 -5.16 17.36 25.22
C LYS A 303 -4.62 15.92 25.15
N LEU A 304 -4.67 15.29 24.00
CA LEU A 304 -4.13 13.94 23.78
C LEU A 304 -2.61 13.91 23.88
N VAL A 305 -1.93 14.89 23.29
CA VAL A 305 -0.47 15.01 23.41
C VAL A 305 -0.07 15.13 24.88
N ASN A 306 -0.68 16.05 25.64
CA ASN A 306 -0.39 16.23 27.06
C ASN A 306 -0.70 14.98 27.88
N PHE A 307 -1.79 14.29 27.59
CA PHE A 307 -2.16 13.03 28.26
C PHE A 307 -1.08 11.96 28.05
N VAL A 308 -0.66 11.72 26.80
CA VAL A 308 0.33 10.68 26.47
C VAL A 308 1.72 11.05 27.00
N VAL A 309 2.14 12.31 26.88
CA VAL A 309 3.43 12.78 27.41
C VAL A 309 3.48 12.61 28.94
N ASN A 310 2.39 12.93 29.65
CA ASN A 310 2.31 12.73 31.09
C ASN A 310 2.34 11.25 31.54
N MET A 311 2.03 10.30 30.63
CA MET A 311 2.20 8.87 30.89
C MET A 311 3.66 8.43 30.89
N ASN A 312 4.62 9.30 30.52
CA ASN A 312 6.04 8.99 30.39
C ASN A 312 6.34 7.74 29.55
N LEU A 313 5.56 7.53 28.49
CA LEU A 313 5.79 6.41 27.56
C LEU A 313 7.10 6.64 26.78
N SER A 314 7.91 5.58 26.69
CA SER A 314 9.07 5.65 25.79
C SER A 314 8.62 5.72 24.31
N PRO A 315 9.40 6.34 23.43
CA PRO A 315 9.08 6.38 21.99
C PRO A 315 8.81 5.00 21.38
N ALA A 316 9.58 3.99 21.76
CA ALA A 316 9.41 2.62 21.29
C ALA A 316 8.05 2.01 21.77
N MET A 317 7.68 2.26 23.03
CA MET A 317 6.41 1.77 23.58
C MET A 317 5.22 2.46 22.91
N PHE A 318 5.33 3.76 22.60
CA PHE A 318 4.32 4.47 21.84
C PHE A 318 4.19 3.92 20.41
N CYS A 319 5.31 3.69 19.71
CA CYS A 319 5.29 3.07 18.37
C CYS A 319 4.63 1.69 18.39
N LEU A 320 4.89 0.88 19.41
CA LEU A 320 4.28 -0.44 19.57
C LEU A 320 2.75 -0.33 19.78
N LEU A 321 2.32 0.58 20.65
CA LEU A 321 0.90 0.84 20.89
C LEU A 321 0.20 1.30 19.60
N VAL A 322 0.82 2.25 18.87
CA VAL A 322 0.31 2.72 17.59
C VAL A 322 0.23 1.60 16.57
N ALA A 323 1.27 0.74 16.48
CA ALA A 323 1.27 -0.42 15.60
C ALA A 323 0.05 -1.32 15.86
N ILE A 324 -0.23 -1.63 17.14
CA ILE A 324 -1.38 -2.45 17.53
C ILE A 324 -2.71 -1.77 17.17
N ILE A 325 -2.84 -0.47 17.44
CA ILE A 325 -4.04 0.31 17.09
C ILE A 325 -4.26 0.26 15.57
N LEU A 326 -3.23 0.54 14.79
CA LEU A 326 -3.31 0.53 13.32
C LEU A 326 -3.65 -0.86 12.78
N LEU A 327 -3.12 -1.93 13.37
CA LEU A 327 -3.48 -3.30 13.01
C LEU A 327 -4.97 -3.55 13.24
N ILE A 328 -5.50 -3.17 14.40
CA ILE A 328 -6.93 -3.35 14.72
C ILE A 328 -7.80 -2.57 13.72
N PHE A 329 -7.53 -1.27 13.52
CA PHE A 329 -8.32 -0.45 12.60
C PHE A 329 -8.17 -0.92 11.15
N GLY A 330 -6.98 -1.35 10.74
CA GLY A 330 -6.70 -1.85 9.40
C GLY A 330 -7.47 -3.13 9.03
N THR A 331 -7.98 -3.90 10.02
CA THR A 331 -8.85 -5.06 9.74
C THR A 331 -10.25 -4.66 9.28
N PHE A 332 -10.72 -3.46 9.64
CA PHE A 332 -12.07 -2.95 9.35
C PHE A 332 -12.09 -1.89 8.26
N LEU A 333 -11.03 -1.09 8.16
CA LEU A 333 -10.93 0.02 7.23
C LEU A 333 -9.89 -0.26 6.15
N GLU A 334 -10.14 0.28 4.97
CA GLU A 334 -9.15 0.29 3.89
C GLU A 334 -7.93 1.13 4.29
N GLY A 335 -6.74 0.77 3.80
CA GLY A 335 -5.47 1.32 4.27
C GLY A 335 -5.34 2.84 4.21
N ILE A 336 -5.79 3.46 3.11
CA ILE A 336 -5.77 4.92 2.97
C ILE A 336 -6.70 5.58 4.00
N ALA A 337 -7.89 5.01 4.19
CA ALA A 337 -8.86 5.52 5.17
C ALA A 337 -8.33 5.44 6.60
N THR A 338 -7.66 4.34 6.95
CA THR A 338 -7.03 4.18 8.27
C THR A 338 -5.93 5.22 8.49
N ALA A 339 -5.06 5.43 7.51
CA ALA A 339 -4.00 6.43 7.59
C ALA A 339 -4.57 7.84 7.76
N VAL A 340 -5.53 8.19 6.91
CA VAL A 340 -6.14 9.51 6.88
C VAL A 340 -6.91 9.85 8.16
N LEU A 341 -7.52 8.84 8.79
CA LEU A 341 -8.22 9.01 10.08
C LEU A 341 -7.25 9.14 11.25
N LEU A 342 -6.23 8.27 11.31
CA LEU A 342 -5.42 8.11 12.51
C LEU A 342 -4.15 8.96 12.50
N VAL A 343 -3.54 9.22 11.33
CA VAL A 343 -2.29 10.00 11.26
C VAL A 343 -2.44 11.41 11.85
N PRO A 344 -3.49 12.20 11.56
CA PRO A 344 -3.65 13.53 12.16
C PRO A 344 -3.79 13.52 13.69
N VAL A 345 -4.26 12.40 14.23
CA VAL A 345 -4.41 12.20 15.68
C VAL A 345 -3.10 11.76 16.33
N LEU A 346 -2.41 10.80 15.69
CA LEU A 346 -1.25 10.13 16.26
C LEU A 346 0.06 10.85 15.97
N TRP A 347 0.18 11.51 14.80
CA TRP A 347 1.43 12.18 14.41
C TRP A 347 1.85 13.32 15.35
N PRO A 348 0.97 14.23 15.80
CA PRO A 348 1.37 15.27 16.75
C PRO A 348 1.94 14.69 18.06
N ILE A 349 1.44 13.54 18.51
CA ILE A 349 1.94 12.85 19.69
C ILE A 349 3.32 12.25 19.41
N ALA A 350 3.47 11.56 18.28
CA ALA A 350 4.76 11.00 17.85
C ALA A 350 5.83 12.06 17.72
N GLN A 351 5.47 13.22 17.15
CA GLN A 351 6.36 14.38 17.02
C GLN A 351 6.79 14.93 18.39
N ALA A 352 5.87 15.06 19.35
CA ALA A 352 6.17 15.50 20.72
C ALA A 352 7.09 14.52 21.46
N LEU A 353 7.04 13.22 21.14
CA LEU A 353 7.95 12.19 21.66
C LEU A 353 9.28 12.10 20.89
N GLY A 354 9.52 12.98 19.91
CA GLY A 354 10.77 13.01 19.13
C GLY A 354 10.93 11.85 18.13
N ILE A 355 9.83 11.20 17.72
CA ILE A 355 9.86 10.10 16.76
C ILE A 355 10.08 10.67 15.35
N ASN A 356 11.01 10.05 14.61
CA ASN A 356 11.30 10.45 13.23
C ASN A 356 10.09 10.26 12.33
N VAL A 357 9.78 11.27 11.51
CA VAL A 357 8.59 11.27 10.63
C VAL A 357 8.59 10.12 9.62
N ILE A 358 9.74 9.78 9.04
CA ILE A 358 9.84 8.69 8.06
C ILE A 358 9.65 7.34 8.76
N HIS A 359 10.27 7.13 9.92
CA HIS A 359 10.07 5.90 10.70
C HIS A 359 8.60 5.69 11.06
N PHE A 360 7.94 6.73 11.57
CA PHE A 360 6.51 6.67 11.90
C PHE A 360 5.65 6.38 10.65
N GLY A 361 5.99 6.99 9.52
CA GLY A 361 5.32 6.73 8.24
C GLY A 361 5.47 5.30 7.75
N MET A 362 6.62 4.67 7.98
CA MET A 362 6.81 3.25 7.66
C MET A 362 5.98 2.35 8.57
N ILE A 363 5.86 2.66 9.88
CA ILE A 363 4.96 1.94 10.79
C ILE A 363 3.52 2.01 10.28
N VAL A 364 3.05 3.21 9.92
CA VAL A 364 1.70 3.41 9.38
C VAL A 364 1.50 2.62 8.08
N SER A 365 2.45 2.71 7.15
CA SER A 365 2.34 2.04 5.85
C SER A 365 2.30 0.52 5.96
N ILE A 366 3.17 -0.08 6.78
CA ILE A 366 3.23 -1.54 6.93
C ILE A 366 2.02 -2.05 7.70
N ALA A 367 1.62 -1.39 8.79
CA ALA A 367 0.45 -1.78 9.58
C ALA A 367 -0.84 -1.80 8.73
N ASN A 368 -1.02 -0.81 7.87
CA ASN A 368 -2.15 -0.76 6.94
C ASN A 368 -2.15 -1.96 5.98
N VAL A 369 -0.99 -2.33 5.46
CA VAL A 369 -0.86 -3.50 4.57
C VAL A 369 -1.20 -4.79 5.32
N VAL A 370 -0.71 -4.97 6.54
CA VAL A 370 -1.05 -6.14 7.38
C VAL A 370 -2.57 -6.19 7.62
N GLY A 371 -3.22 -5.05 7.83
CA GLY A 371 -4.67 -4.96 7.93
C GLY A 371 -5.40 -5.51 6.70
N THR A 372 -4.92 -5.21 5.49
CA THR A 372 -5.54 -5.73 4.25
C THR A 372 -5.45 -7.24 4.06
N MET A 373 -4.60 -7.91 4.83
CA MET A 373 -4.43 -9.38 4.85
C MET A 373 -5.15 -10.04 6.02
N THR A 374 -5.76 -9.27 6.91
CA THR A 374 -6.35 -9.75 8.17
C THR A 374 -7.87 -9.65 8.14
N PRO A 375 -8.63 -10.76 8.39
CA PRO A 375 -10.07 -10.70 8.51
C PRO A 375 -10.51 -9.66 9.58
N PRO A 376 -11.71 -9.03 9.48
CA PRO A 376 -12.85 -9.44 8.65
C PRO A 376 -12.90 -8.86 7.23
N VAL A 377 -12.37 -7.65 6.96
CA VAL A 377 -12.53 -7.01 5.63
C VAL A 377 -11.49 -7.53 4.64
N ALA A 378 -10.21 -7.59 5.02
CA ALA A 378 -9.13 -8.31 4.32
C ALA A 378 -9.15 -8.22 2.78
N VAL A 379 -9.04 -7.03 2.21
CA VAL A 379 -9.19 -6.76 0.76
C VAL A 379 -8.29 -7.65 -0.11
N ASN A 380 -7.07 -7.97 0.35
CA ASN A 380 -6.17 -8.86 -0.38
C ASN A 380 -6.68 -10.30 -0.43
N ILE A 381 -7.33 -10.78 0.64
CA ILE A 381 -7.92 -12.12 0.69
C ILE A 381 -9.09 -12.20 -0.27
N PHE A 382 -9.95 -11.16 -0.34
CA PHE A 382 -11.02 -11.08 -1.33
C PHE A 382 -10.47 -11.08 -2.76
N SER A 383 -9.41 -10.32 -3.00
CA SER A 383 -8.74 -10.29 -4.31
C SER A 383 -8.20 -11.67 -4.71
N ALA A 384 -7.56 -12.36 -3.77
CA ALA A 384 -7.08 -13.73 -4.01
C ALA A 384 -8.24 -14.71 -4.22
N ALA A 385 -9.32 -14.62 -3.44
CA ALA A 385 -10.51 -15.45 -3.62
C ALA A 385 -11.16 -15.26 -4.99
N SER A 386 -11.15 -14.02 -5.52
CA SER A 386 -11.69 -13.74 -6.86
C SER A 386 -10.90 -14.44 -7.98
N VAL A 387 -9.58 -14.58 -7.82
CA VAL A 387 -8.68 -15.24 -8.79
C VAL A 387 -8.64 -16.74 -8.58
N THR A 388 -8.46 -17.19 -7.34
CA THR A 388 -8.24 -18.62 -7.01
C THR A 388 -9.53 -19.43 -6.94
N LYS A 389 -10.67 -18.76 -6.75
CA LYS A 389 -11.99 -19.37 -6.48
C LYS A 389 -12.05 -20.22 -5.20
N LEU A 390 -11.03 -20.09 -4.33
CA LEU A 390 -11.02 -20.76 -3.03
C LEU A 390 -11.88 -20.01 -2.00
N PRO A 391 -12.48 -20.73 -1.05
CA PRO A 391 -13.14 -20.10 0.09
C PRO A 391 -12.12 -19.39 0.97
N MET A 392 -12.50 -18.23 1.51
CA MET A 392 -11.61 -17.36 2.30
C MET A 392 -10.93 -18.09 3.47
N GLY A 393 -11.64 -18.99 4.15
CA GLY A 393 -11.07 -19.75 5.26
C GLY A 393 -9.86 -20.60 4.87
N LYS A 394 -9.85 -21.20 3.66
CA LYS A 394 -8.68 -21.94 3.13
C LYS A 394 -7.52 -21.00 2.83
N ILE A 395 -7.80 -19.82 2.27
CA ILE A 395 -6.75 -18.81 1.99
C ILE A 395 -6.12 -18.33 3.29
N VAL A 396 -6.95 -18.02 4.30
CA VAL A 396 -6.47 -17.62 5.63
C VAL A 396 -5.62 -18.70 6.28
N HIS A 397 -6.05 -19.97 6.19
CA HIS A 397 -5.25 -21.09 6.68
C HIS A 397 -3.90 -21.19 5.94
N GLY A 398 -3.91 -21.06 4.62
CA GLY A 398 -2.72 -21.15 3.79
C GLY A 398 -1.71 -20.02 4.03
N GLN A 399 -2.16 -18.80 4.37
CA GLN A 399 -1.28 -17.64 4.51
C GLN A 399 -0.46 -17.60 5.80
N TRP A 400 -0.86 -18.31 6.87
CA TRP A 400 -0.25 -18.18 8.22
C TRP A 400 1.26 -18.19 8.26
N PRO A 401 2.00 -19.10 7.59
CA PRO A 401 3.45 -19.10 7.67
C PRO A 401 4.09 -17.80 7.17
N PHE A 402 3.59 -17.32 6.03
CA PHE A 402 4.08 -16.11 5.35
C PHE A 402 3.67 -14.87 6.11
N PHE A 403 2.44 -14.87 6.63
CA PHE A 403 1.89 -13.78 7.43
C PHE A 403 2.68 -13.57 8.73
N ILE A 404 3.01 -14.66 9.44
CA ILE A 404 3.84 -14.57 10.66
C ILE A 404 5.23 -13.98 10.34
N GLY A 405 5.85 -14.40 9.23
CA GLY A 405 7.12 -13.82 8.78
C GLY A 405 7.02 -12.33 8.50
N TYR A 406 5.96 -11.92 7.78
CA TYR A 406 5.71 -10.53 7.45
C TYR A 406 5.48 -9.67 8.71
N VAL A 407 4.59 -10.11 9.59
CA VAL A 407 4.26 -9.43 10.85
C VAL A 407 5.46 -9.41 11.81
N GLY A 408 6.22 -10.50 11.87
CA GLY A 408 7.47 -10.56 12.65
C GLY A 408 8.46 -9.48 12.19
N PHE A 409 8.67 -9.35 10.88
CA PHE A 409 9.51 -8.28 10.33
C PHE A 409 8.93 -6.88 10.59
N PHE A 410 7.61 -6.71 10.52
CA PHE A 410 6.95 -5.46 10.89
C PHE A 410 7.30 -5.03 12.33
N PHE A 411 7.18 -5.93 13.31
CA PHE A 411 7.53 -5.60 14.69
C PHE A 411 9.02 -5.33 14.89
N LEU A 412 9.90 -5.97 14.11
CA LEU A 412 11.32 -5.59 14.08
C LEU A 412 11.53 -4.16 13.59
N VAL A 413 10.80 -3.75 12.54
CA VAL A 413 10.85 -2.36 12.06
C VAL A 413 10.35 -1.39 13.13
N VAL A 414 9.26 -1.71 13.83
CA VAL A 414 8.70 -0.88 14.92
C VAL A 414 9.72 -0.67 16.04
N LEU A 415 10.45 -1.72 16.42
CA LEU A 415 11.39 -1.68 17.53
C LEU A 415 12.78 -1.13 17.16
N ILE A 416 13.16 -1.21 15.87
CA ILE A 416 14.48 -0.84 15.39
C ILE A 416 14.34 0.26 14.32
N PRO A 417 14.31 1.55 14.71
CA PRO A 417 14.15 2.68 13.76
C PRO A 417 15.19 2.69 12.65
N LYS A 418 16.40 2.19 12.92
CA LYS A 418 17.47 2.09 11.91
C LYS A 418 17.08 1.27 10.69
N LEU A 419 16.15 0.30 10.81
CA LEU A 419 15.69 -0.50 9.66
C LEU A 419 14.87 0.32 8.66
N SER A 420 14.19 1.36 9.10
CA SER A 420 13.44 2.27 8.22
C SER A 420 14.27 3.47 7.73
N LEU A 421 15.42 3.74 8.35
CA LEU A 421 16.21 4.94 8.09
C LEU A 421 17.56 4.67 7.40
N PHE A 422 17.93 3.42 7.15
CA PHE A 422 19.28 3.05 6.68
C PHE A 422 19.59 3.47 5.23
N LEU A 423 18.58 3.82 4.43
CA LEU A 423 18.75 4.32 3.06
C LEU A 423 18.63 5.85 2.93
N LEU A 424 18.46 6.56 4.06
CA LEU A 424 18.29 8.02 4.10
C LEU A 424 19.61 8.81 4.25
#